data_9d25ce68e389ccf50080f48c7ae82e39
#
_entry.id   9d25ce68e389ccf50080f48c7ae82e39
#
_cell.length_a   1.000
_cell.length_b   1.000
_cell.length_c   1.000
_cell.angle_alpha   90.00
_cell.angle_beta   90.00
_cell.angle_gamma   90.00
#
_symmetry.space_group_name_H-M   'P 1'
#
loop_
_entity.id
_entity.type
_entity.pdbx_description
1 polymer ?
#
loop_
_entity_poly.entity_id
_entity_poly.type
_entity_poly.pdbx_seq_one_letter_code
_entity_poly.pdbx_strand_id
1 'polypeptide(L)'
;MVKVITYGTFDLFHQGHYNLLKRAKELGDYLIVGVTSEHFYENRGKINVVEDVLTRVQHVKDTGFADQIIIEDHEGQKIEDIQRYGVDIFTVGSDWTGTFDYLNQFCKVVYLPRTPDISSTAIRSNMFQPIRIGIVGTGRMAPRFISEAKFVSGAQIIAAFNPIKDAKSLLDFRNQFPSLIYETDSYERFLEK
;
A
#
# COMPACT_ATOMS: atom_id res chain seq x y z
N MET A 1 -17.99 15.21 24.35
CA MET A 1 -16.77 14.43 24.06
C MET A 1 -16.83 14.01 22.61
N VAL A 2 -15.98 14.60 21.77
CA VAL A 2 -15.91 14.29 20.34
C VAL A 2 -15.07 13.03 20.14
N LYS A 3 -15.68 11.98 19.55
CA LYS A 3 -15.03 10.70 19.26
C LYS A 3 -14.56 10.63 17.82
N VAL A 4 -13.31 10.31 17.64
CA VAL A 4 -12.63 10.18 16.34
C VAL A 4 -12.27 8.74 16.11
N ILE A 5 -12.42 8.23 14.89
CA ILE A 5 -11.94 6.91 14.49
C ILE A 5 -11.06 7.01 13.26
N THR A 6 -9.97 6.25 13.24
CA THR A 6 -9.11 6.06 12.08
C THR A 6 -8.73 4.59 11.91
N TYR A 7 -8.41 4.21 10.67
CA TYR A 7 -8.01 2.83 10.34
C TYR A 7 -6.73 2.81 9.53
N GLY A 8 -5.95 1.77 9.74
CA GLY A 8 -4.73 1.55 8.99
C GLY A 8 -4.09 0.20 9.23
N THR A 9 -3.20 -0.21 8.34
CA THR A 9 -2.37 -1.40 8.52
C THR A 9 -1.27 -1.14 9.56
N PHE A 10 -0.72 0.08 9.58
CA PHE A 10 0.37 0.54 10.46
C PHE A 10 1.63 -0.33 10.42
N ASP A 11 1.87 -0.98 9.27
CA ASP A 11 3.02 -1.83 9.00
C ASP A 11 4.31 -1.03 8.87
N LEU A 12 5.43 -1.53 9.42
CA LEU A 12 6.71 -0.81 9.44
C LEU A 12 6.52 0.63 9.96
N PHE A 13 6.06 0.74 11.18
CA PHE A 13 5.62 2.01 11.76
C PHE A 13 6.63 3.13 11.56
N HIS A 14 6.19 4.24 10.98
CA HIS A 14 7.05 5.35 10.58
C HIS A 14 6.44 6.72 10.92
N GLN A 15 7.21 7.79 10.72
CA GLN A 15 6.80 9.16 11.02
C GLN A 15 5.48 9.57 10.36
N GLY A 16 5.15 9.03 9.18
CA GLY A 16 3.86 9.26 8.52
C GLY A 16 2.68 8.73 9.32
N HIS A 17 2.81 7.53 9.90
CA HIS A 17 1.80 6.95 10.80
C HIS A 17 1.68 7.76 12.10
N TYR A 18 2.81 8.11 12.70
CA TYR A 18 2.85 8.95 13.91
C TYR A 18 2.11 10.28 13.69
N ASN A 19 2.42 10.97 12.58
CA ASN A 19 1.79 12.25 12.27
C ASN A 19 0.29 12.13 11.97
N LEU A 20 -0.12 11.03 11.32
CA LEU A 20 -1.54 10.72 11.09
C LEU A 20 -2.29 10.58 12.42
N LEU A 21 -1.77 9.75 13.33
CA LEU A 21 -2.39 9.50 14.63
C LEU A 21 -2.43 10.77 15.49
N LYS A 22 -1.36 11.55 15.51
CA LYS A 22 -1.31 12.85 16.19
C LYS A 22 -2.41 13.79 15.68
N ARG A 23 -2.49 13.98 14.36
CA ARG A 23 -3.51 14.86 13.75
C ARG A 23 -4.92 14.32 13.94
N ALA A 24 -5.10 12.98 13.92
CA ALA A 24 -6.40 12.38 14.22
C ALA A 24 -6.83 12.67 15.67
N LYS A 25 -5.90 12.57 16.63
CA LYS A 25 -6.17 12.91 18.04
C LYS A 25 -6.54 14.38 18.23
N GLU A 26 -5.94 15.29 17.46
CA GLU A 26 -6.24 16.73 17.50
C GLU A 26 -7.65 17.09 17.00
N LEU A 27 -8.35 16.15 16.32
CA LEU A 27 -9.73 16.37 15.86
C LEU A 27 -10.79 16.18 16.94
N GLY A 28 -10.45 15.56 18.08
CA GLY A 28 -11.42 15.29 19.13
C GLY A 28 -10.81 14.89 20.47
N ASP A 29 -11.69 14.51 21.39
CA ASP A 29 -11.32 14.20 22.76
C ASP A 29 -10.89 12.73 22.92
N TYR A 30 -11.45 11.82 22.11
CA TYR A 30 -11.27 10.37 22.20
C TYR A 30 -10.96 9.77 20.83
N LEU A 31 -9.80 9.15 20.69
CA LEU A 31 -9.34 8.52 19.45
C LEU A 31 -9.42 7.00 19.52
N ILE A 32 -10.20 6.43 18.62
CA ILE A 32 -10.25 4.99 18.34
C ILE A 32 -9.37 4.69 17.13
N VAL A 33 -8.49 3.70 17.23
CA VAL A 33 -7.62 3.29 16.13
C VAL A 33 -7.89 1.84 15.76
N GLY A 34 -8.38 1.61 14.54
CA GLY A 34 -8.56 0.29 13.96
C GLY A 34 -7.29 -0.17 13.26
N VAL A 35 -6.70 -1.28 13.72
CA VAL A 35 -5.54 -1.94 13.10
C VAL A 35 -6.04 -3.11 12.27
N THR A 36 -5.72 -3.12 10.97
CA THR A 36 -6.21 -4.16 10.03
C THR A 36 -5.56 -5.51 10.34
N SER A 37 -6.36 -6.58 10.48
CA SER A 37 -5.89 -7.95 10.72
C SER A 37 -5.17 -8.54 9.50
N GLU A 38 -4.39 -9.63 9.71
CA GLU A 38 -3.73 -10.38 8.63
C GLU A 38 -4.75 -10.90 7.63
N HIS A 39 -5.76 -11.58 8.12
CA HIS A 39 -6.81 -12.17 7.30
C HIS A 39 -7.51 -11.14 6.40
N PHE A 40 -7.80 -9.96 6.93
CA PHE A 40 -8.54 -8.94 6.19
C PHE A 40 -7.68 -8.25 5.12
N TYR A 41 -6.41 -7.97 5.38
CA TYR A 41 -5.56 -7.36 4.35
C TYR A 41 -5.16 -8.34 3.25
N GLU A 42 -4.99 -9.63 3.55
CA GLU A 42 -4.74 -10.68 2.56
C GLU A 42 -5.91 -10.83 1.59
N ASN A 43 -7.14 -10.86 2.10
CA ASN A 43 -8.35 -10.89 1.28
C ASN A 43 -8.48 -9.68 0.36
N ARG A 44 -7.87 -8.55 0.71
CA ARG A 44 -7.81 -7.33 -0.11
C ARG A 44 -6.58 -7.27 -1.02
N GLY A 45 -5.82 -8.36 -1.15
CA GLY A 45 -4.64 -8.47 -2.01
C GLY A 45 -3.38 -7.77 -1.48
N LYS A 46 -3.34 -7.37 -0.21
CA LYS A 46 -2.12 -6.86 0.42
C LYS A 46 -1.32 -8.01 1.01
N ILE A 47 -0.48 -8.65 0.22
CA ILE A 47 0.34 -9.80 0.63
C ILE A 47 1.71 -9.44 1.22
N ASN A 48 2.04 -8.15 1.37
CA ASN A 48 3.39 -7.68 1.68
C ASN A 48 3.45 -6.95 3.03
N VAL A 49 2.60 -7.29 3.98
CA VAL A 49 2.72 -6.79 5.36
C VAL A 49 3.81 -7.58 6.06
N VAL A 50 4.74 -6.90 6.71
CA VAL A 50 5.96 -7.47 7.29
C VAL A 50 5.74 -7.84 8.76
N GLU A 51 5.04 -6.99 9.51
CA GLU A 51 4.84 -7.13 10.95
C GLU A 51 3.49 -7.77 11.26
N ASP A 52 3.45 -8.67 12.23
CA ASP A 52 2.19 -9.23 12.73
C ASP A 52 1.29 -8.17 13.38
N VAL A 53 0.01 -8.48 13.55
CA VAL A 53 -0.97 -7.52 14.07
C VAL A 53 -0.64 -7.07 15.49
N LEU A 54 -0.07 -7.94 16.34
CA LEU A 54 0.26 -7.59 17.73
C LEU A 54 1.39 -6.57 17.78
N THR A 55 2.41 -6.74 16.97
CA THR A 55 3.52 -5.77 16.80
C THR A 55 2.98 -4.43 16.33
N ARG A 56 2.12 -4.40 15.32
CA ARG A 56 1.52 -3.18 14.78
C ARG A 56 0.60 -2.48 15.80
N VAL A 57 -0.18 -3.23 16.57
CA VAL A 57 -0.97 -2.70 17.69
C VAL A 57 -0.06 -2.08 18.76
N GLN A 58 1.06 -2.74 19.08
CA GLN A 58 2.01 -2.21 20.07
C GLN A 58 2.61 -0.88 19.60
N HIS A 59 2.99 -0.75 18.33
CA HIS A 59 3.47 0.51 17.76
C HIS A 59 2.44 1.65 17.90
N VAL A 60 1.16 1.36 17.60
CA VAL A 60 0.08 2.36 17.78
C VAL A 60 -0.06 2.75 19.24
N LYS A 61 -0.04 1.76 20.15
CA LYS A 61 -0.14 1.97 21.61
C LYS A 61 1.00 2.83 22.14
N ASP A 62 2.23 2.60 21.67
CA ASP A 62 3.43 3.30 22.12
C ASP A 62 3.44 4.79 21.75
N THR A 63 2.60 5.20 20.77
CA THR A 63 2.44 6.63 20.47
C THR A 63 1.72 7.42 21.55
N GLY A 64 0.93 6.75 22.38
CA GLY A 64 0.11 7.38 23.42
C GLY A 64 -1.08 8.20 22.91
N PHE A 65 -1.36 8.21 21.59
CA PHE A 65 -2.48 8.97 21.02
C PHE A 65 -3.81 8.23 21.05
N ALA A 66 -3.78 6.89 20.92
CA ALA A 66 -4.98 6.08 20.89
C ALA A 66 -5.55 5.88 22.31
N ASP A 67 -6.79 6.28 22.52
CA ASP A 67 -7.53 5.97 23.76
C ASP A 67 -8.10 4.55 23.72
N GLN A 68 -8.41 4.06 22.51
CA GLN A 68 -8.87 2.69 22.28
C GLN A 68 -8.26 2.15 20.97
N ILE A 69 -7.87 0.88 20.98
CA ILE A 69 -7.40 0.18 19.79
C ILE A 69 -8.34 -1.00 19.53
N ILE A 70 -8.76 -1.16 18.30
CA ILE A 70 -9.62 -2.26 17.83
C ILE A 70 -8.97 -2.95 16.64
N ILE A 71 -9.40 -4.17 16.33
CA ILE A 71 -8.95 -4.91 15.15
C ILE A 71 -10.00 -4.77 14.05
N GLU A 72 -9.57 -4.40 12.85
CA GLU A 72 -10.38 -4.42 11.64
C GLU A 72 -10.18 -5.76 10.95
N ASP A 73 -11.23 -6.58 10.84
CA ASP A 73 -11.12 -7.95 10.33
C ASP A 73 -12.13 -8.30 9.22
N HIS A 74 -13.10 -7.44 8.92
CA HIS A 74 -14.09 -7.68 7.87
C HIS A 74 -14.56 -6.43 7.15
N GLU A 75 -15.16 -6.63 5.97
CA GLU A 75 -15.75 -5.56 5.18
C GLU A 75 -17.06 -5.08 5.82
N GLY A 76 -17.28 -3.74 5.81
CA GLY A 76 -18.45 -3.14 6.47
C GLY A 76 -18.22 -2.73 7.91
N GLN A 77 -17.21 -3.27 8.60
CA GLN A 77 -16.92 -2.99 10.00
C GLN A 77 -16.85 -1.50 10.34
N LYS A 78 -16.37 -0.66 9.41
CA LYS A 78 -16.30 0.80 9.63
C LYS A 78 -17.66 1.41 9.98
N ILE A 79 -18.74 0.98 9.32
CA ILE A 79 -20.10 1.45 9.60
C ILE A 79 -20.55 0.94 10.97
N GLU A 80 -20.31 -0.35 11.22
CA GLU A 80 -20.67 -0.98 12.50
C GLU A 80 -19.97 -0.30 13.68
N ASP A 81 -18.68 -0.04 13.56
CA ASP A 81 -17.91 0.61 14.62
C ASP A 81 -18.30 2.09 14.80
N ILE A 82 -18.58 2.83 13.73
CA ILE A 82 -19.08 4.21 13.82
C ILE A 82 -20.37 4.24 14.63
N GLN A 83 -21.31 3.34 14.36
CA GLN A 83 -22.58 3.25 15.06
C GLN A 83 -22.40 2.72 16.50
N ARG A 84 -21.62 1.67 16.69
CA ARG A 84 -21.38 1.03 17.98
C ARG A 84 -20.74 1.94 19.00
N TYR A 85 -19.75 2.72 18.56
CA TYR A 85 -18.99 3.62 19.46
C TYR A 85 -19.55 5.04 19.48
N GLY A 86 -20.54 5.37 18.63
CA GLY A 86 -21.08 6.71 18.50
C GLY A 86 -19.99 7.71 18.06
N VAL A 87 -19.35 7.39 16.92
CA VAL A 87 -18.24 8.18 16.39
C VAL A 87 -18.75 9.45 15.70
N ASP A 88 -18.14 10.58 16.01
CA ASP A 88 -18.46 11.87 15.41
C ASP A 88 -17.65 12.14 14.13
N ILE A 89 -16.38 11.68 14.10
CA ILE A 89 -15.45 11.95 13.00
C ILE A 89 -14.72 10.66 12.60
N PHE A 90 -14.87 10.29 11.32
CA PHE A 90 -14.00 9.32 10.66
C PHE A 90 -12.87 10.05 9.94
N THR A 91 -11.62 9.60 10.11
CA THR A 91 -10.49 10.23 9.46
C THR A 91 -9.48 9.22 8.92
N VAL A 92 -8.89 9.56 7.76
CA VAL A 92 -7.80 8.82 7.11
C VAL A 92 -6.89 9.77 6.35
N GLY A 93 -5.78 9.28 5.82
CA GLY A 93 -4.89 10.07 4.98
C GLY A 93 -5.53 10.52 3.66
N SER A 94 -5.06 11.63 3.10
CA SER A 94 -5.57 12.21 1.84
C SER A 94 -5.39 11.33 0.61
N ASP A 95 -4.58 10.28 0.68
CA ASP A 95 -4.46 9.27 -0.39
C ASP A 95 -5.80 8.55 -0.67
N TRP A 96 -6.72 8.61 0.28
CA TRP A 96 -8.05 8.00 0.23
C TRP A 96 -9.18 9.01 -0.04
N THR A 97 -8.85 10.23 -0.46
CA THR A 97 -9.85 11.27 -0.71
C THR A 97 -10.96 10.76 -1.65
N GLY A 98 -12.20 10.93 -1.22
CA GLY A 98 -13.40 10.47 -1.94
C GLY A 98 -13.79 9.01 -1.69
N THR A 99 -12.85 8.14 -1.28
CA THR A 99 -13.12 6.70 -1.12
C THR A 99 -14.11 6.39 0.00
N PHE A 100 -14.11 7.19 1.06
CA PHE A 100 -14.94 6.99 2.25
C PHE A 100 -16.07 8.01 2.40
N ASP A 101 -16.38 8.77 1.34
CA ASP A 101 -17.45 9.78 1.37
C ASP A 101 -18.83 9.20 1.69
N TYR A 102 -19.04 7.92 1.42
CA TYR A 102 -20.26 7.21 1.79
C TYR A 102 -20.50 7.16 3.30
N LEU A 103 -19.46 7.36 4.13
CA LEU A 103 -19.59 7.42 5.58
C LEU A 103 -20.16 8.75 6.09
N ASN A 104 -20.24 9.79 5.23
CA ASN A 104 -20.82 11.10 5.62
C ASN A 104 -22.29 11.01 6.05
N GLN A 105 -23.00 9.92 5.73
CA GLN A 105 -24.35 9.68 6.22
C GLN A 105 -24.40 9.22 7.70
N PHE A 106 -23.24 8.86 8.29
CA PHE A 106 -23.15 8.35 9.66
C PHE A 106 -22.32 9.25 10.57
N CYS A 107 -21.26 9.87 10.05
CA CYS A 107 -20.36 10.75 10.80
C CYS A 107 -19.65 11.72 9.84
N LYS A 108 -18.96 12.73 10.37
CA LYS A 108 -18.13 13.61 9.54
C LYS A 108 -16.89 12.89 9.02
N VAL A 109 -16.64 12.95 7.70
CA VAL A 109 -15.41 12.41 7.09
C VAL A 109 -14.38 13.51 6.92
N VAL A 110 -13.15 13.27 7.39
CA VAL A 110 -12.02 14.22 7.30
C VAL A 110 -10.82 13.51 6.70
N TYR A 111 -10.26 14.05 5.61
CA TYR A 111 -9.04 13.56 5.00
C TYR A 111 -7.85 14.39 5.47
N LEU A 112 -6.89 13.74 6.12
CA LEU A 112 -5.70 14.41 6.67
C LEU A 112 -4.59 14.49 5.63
N PRO A 113 -3.87 15.62 5.55
CA PRO A 113 -2.79 15.78 4.59
C PRO A 113 -1.70 14.73 4.83
N ARG A 114 -1.15 14.19 3.73
CA ARG A 114 -0.07 13.21 3.77
C ARG A 114 1.22 13.86 4.29
N THR A 115 2.01 13.09 5.04
CA THR A 115 3.41 13.44 5.31
C THR A 115 4.23 13.09 4.08
N PRO A 116 4.92 14.07 3.44
CA PRO A 116 5.73 13.82 2.26
C PRO A 116 6.91 12.87 2.57
N ASP A 117 7.46 12.28 1.52
CA ASP A 117 8.73 11.54 1.49
C ASP A 117 8.84 10.30 2.38
N ILE A 118 7.74 9.82 2.98
CA ILE A 118 7.76 8.58 3.75
C ILE A 118 6.54 7.70 3.50
N SER A 119 6.79 6.40 3.29
CA SER A 119 5.76 5.37 3.20
C SER A 119 6.30 3.99 3.55
N SER A 120 5.44 3.09 4.05
CA SER A 120 5.81 1.69 4.29
C SER A 120 6.32 1.01 3.01
N THR A 121 5.84 1.41 1.83
CA THR A 121 6.33 0.89 0.54
C THR A 121 7.78 1.29 0.30
N ALA A 122 8.15 2.55 0.55
CA ALA A 122 9.54 3.01 0.40
C ALA A 122 10.46 2.32 1.41
N ILE A 123 10.01 2.14 2.66
CA ILE A 123 10.78 1.43 3.69
C ILE A 123 10.99 -0.03 3.27
N ARG A 124 9.95 -0.75 2.83
CA ARG A 124 10.08 -2.13 2.33
C ARG A 124 11.05 -2.24 1.17
N SER A 125 11.00 -1.33 0.21
CA SER A 125 11.92 -1.31 -0.93
C SER A 125 13.38 -1.17 -0.51
N ASN A 126 13.64 -0.51 0.62
CA ASN A 126 14.99 -0.37 1.18
C ASN A 126 15.42 -1.57 2.04
N MET A 127 14.47 -2.28 2.66
CA MET A 127 14.75 -3.46 3.49
C MET A 127 15.01 -4.73 2.67
N PHE A 128 14.35 -4.85 1.53
CA PHE A 128 14.47 -6.00 0.66
C PHE A 128 15.09 -5.54 -0.66
N GLN A 129 16.23 -6.14 -1.04
CA GLN A 129 16.71 -5.98 -2.40
C GLN A 129 15.62 -6.49 -3.34
N PRO A 130 15.12 -5.69 -4.29
CA PRO A 130 14.06 -6.14 -5.17
C PRO A 130 14.54 -7.34 -5.99
N ILE A 131 13.68 -8.34 -6.09
CA ILE A 131 13.91 -9.46 -7.00
C ILE A 131 13.94 -8.88 -8.41
N ARG A 132 15.09 -8.99 -9.07
CA ARG A 132 15.28 -8.53 -10.44
C ARG A 132 14.69 -9.57 -11.39
N ILE A 133 13.72 -9.16 -12.19
CA ILE A 133 13.01 -10.03 -13.13
C ILE A 133 13.37 -9.64 -14.55
N GLY A 134 13.85 -10.62 -15.32
CA GLY A 134 14.00 -10.51 -16.76
C GLY A 134 12.84 -11.21 -17.48
N ILE A 135 12.37 -10.63 -18.57
CA ILE A 135 11.30 -11.20 -19.40
C ILE A 135 11.90 -11.82 -20.65
N VAL A 136 11.59 -13.09 -20.90
CA VAL A 136 11.94 -13.79 -22.13
C VAL A 136 10.74 -13.79 -23.07
N GLY A 137 10.88 -13.14 -24.21
CA GLY A 137 9.82 -12.92 -25.19
C GLY A 137 9.06 -11.63 -24.95
N THR A 138 8.81 -10.88 -26.04
CA THR A 138 8.13 -9.57 -26.04
C THR A 138 6.75 -9.64 -26.70
N GLY A 139 6.14 -10.82 -26.67
CA GLY A 139 4.83 -11.07 -27.25
C GLY A 139 3.67 -10.49 -26.42
N ARG A 140 2.45 -10.80 -26.84
CA ARG A 140 1.20 -10.23 -26.31
C ARG A 140 1.03 -10.27 -24.79
N MET A 141 1.58 -11.29 -24.12
CA MET A 141 1.43 -11.44 -22.66
C MET A 141 2.42 -10.60 -21.85
N ALA A 142 3.58 -10.25 -22.40
CA ALA A 142 4.62 -9.54 -21.69
C ALA A 142 4.18 -8.12 -21.21
N PRO A 143 3.51 -7.29 -22.02
CA PRO A 143 3.01 -5.99 -21.57
C PRO A 143 2.00 -6.11 -20.42
N ARG A 144 1.12 -7.10 -20.47
CA ARG A 144 0.14 -7.36 -19.41
C ARG A 144 0.83 -7.75 -18.11
N PHE A 145 1.79 -8.68 -18.18
CA PHE A 145 2.56 -9.09 -17.01
C PHE A 145 3.29 -7.90 -16.35
N ILE A 146 3.94 -7.02 -17.13
CA ILE A 146 4.61 -5.83 -16.60
C ILE A 146 3.61 -4.90 -15.91
N SER A 147 2.43 -4.71 -16.49
CA SER A 147 1.41 -3.84 -15.92
C SER A 147 0.90 -4.37 -14.57
N GLU A 148 0.74 -5.67 -14.44
CA GLU A 148 0.32 -6.34 -13.20
C GLU A 148 1.44 -6.40 -12.17
N ALA A 149 2.68 -6.68 -12.60
CA ALA A 149 3.86 -6.75 -11.73
C ALA A 149 4.19 -5.42 -11.00
N LYS A 150 3.75 -4.27 -11.52
CA LYS A 150 3.90 -2.96 -10.85
C LYS A 150 3.22 -2.90 -9.48
N PHE A 151 2.21 -3.75 -9.24
CA PHE A 151 1.51 -3.82 -7.97
C PHE A 151 2.13 -4.80 -6.98
N VAL A 152 3.17 -5.54 -7.40
CA VAL A 152 3.90 -6.48 -6.53
C VAL A 152 5.09 -5.76 -5.90
N SER A 153 5.05 -5.54 -4.59
CA SER A 153 6.18 -4.94 -3.87
C SER A 153 7.35 -5.94 -3.83
N GLY A 154 8.57 -5.40 -3.99
CA GLY A 154 9.78 -6.23 -3.93
C GLY A 154 10.13 -6.97 -5.22
N ALA A 155 9.43 -6.71 -6.33
CA ALA A 155 9.78 -7.19 -7.66
C ALA A 155 10.02 -6.03 -8.61
N GLN A 156 11.06 -6.09 -9.40
CA GLN A 156 11.38 -5.09 -10.41
C GLN A 156 11.70 -5.76 -11.74
N ILE A 157 10.94 -5.41 -12.77
CA ILE A 157 11.25 -5.85 -14.13
C ILE A 157 12.32 -4.91 -14.68
N ILE A 158 13.48 -5.48 -15.01
CA ILE A 158 14.66 -4.71 -15.38
C ILE A 158 15.10 -4.93 -16.84
N ALA A 159 14.79 -6.09 -17.41
CA ALA A 159 15.28 -6.43 -18.74
C ALA A 159 14.26 -7.27 -19.53
N ALA A 160 14.38 -7.23 -20.84
CA ALA A 160 13.63 -8.10 -21.75
C ALA A 160 14.58 -8.68 -22.82
N PHE A 161 14.42 -9.97 -23.08
CA PHE A 161 15.15 -10.71 -24.11
C PHE A 161 14.22 -11.14 -25.24
N ASN A 162 14.66 -10.89 -26.48
CA ASN A 162 14.03 -11.46 -27.67
C ASN A 162 15.10 -11.76 -28.71
N PRO A 163 15.27 -13.03 -29.16
CA PRO A 163 16.31 -13.40 -30.11
C PRO A 163 16.06 -12.85 -31.53
N ILE A 164 14.85 -12.35 -31.82
CA ILE A 164 14.51 -11.81 -33.13
C ILE A 164 14.61 -10.29 -33.07
N LYS A 165 15.73 -9.73 -33.55
CA LYS A 165 16.05 -8.29 -33.43
C LYS A 165 15.01 -7.37 -34.08
N ASP A 166 14.50 -7.76 -35.23
CA ASP A 166 13.59 -6.94 -36.04
C ASP A 166 12.11 -7.34 -35.85
N ALA A 167 11.82 -8.13 -34.80
CA ALA A 167 10.44 -8.47 -34.51
C ALA A 167 9.61 -7.21 -34.22
N LYS A 168 8.51 -7.04 -34.95
CA LYS A 168 7.57 -5.92 -34.71
C LYS A 168 7.17 -5.83 -33.24
N SER A 169 6.93 -6.98 -32.62
CA SER A 169 6.59 -7.08 -31.18
C SER A 169 7.69 -6.52 -30.26
N LEU A 170 8.96 -6.63 -30.65
CA LEU A 170 10.08 -6.06 -29.88
C LEU A 170 10.12 -4.55 -30.02
N LEU A 171 9.90 -4.02 -31.22
CA LEU A 171 9.89 -2.58 -31.46
C LEU A 171 8.73 -1.89 -30.72
N ASP A 172 7.53 -2.46 -30.80
CA ASP A 172 6.34 -1.98 -30.10
C ASP A 172 6.55 -2.03 -28.56
N PHE A 173 7.19 -3.10 -28.09
CA PHE A 173 7.49 -3.28 -26.67
C PHE A 173 8.54 -2.29 -26.15
N ARG A 174 9.59 -1.99 -26.91
CA ARG A 174 10.58 -0.96 -26.58
C ARG A 174 9.96 0.44 -26.47
N ASN A 175 9.05 0.76 -27.36
CA ASN A 175 8.33 2.04 -27.34
C ASN A 175 7.44 2.16 -26.11
N GLN A 176 6.83 1.05 -25.68
CA GLN A 176 5.95 1.01 -24.51
C GLN A 176 6.71 1.01 -23.17
N PHE A 177 7.90 0.39 -23.13
CA PHE A 177 8.72 0.24 -21.94
C PHE A 177 10.17 0.68 -22.13
N PRO A 178 10.41 1.97 -22.40
CA PRO A 178 11.74 2.47 -22.77
C PRO A 178 12.80 2.37 -21.67
N SER A 179 12.41 2.18 -20.43
CA SER A 179 13.30 2.06 -19.27
C SER A 179 13.93 0.68 -19.08
N LEU A 180 13.47 -0.35 -19.81
CA LEU A 180 14.01 -1.70 -19.69
C LEU A 180 15.32 -1.85 -20.47
N ILE A 181 16.18 -2.72 -19.99
CA ILE A 181 17.38 -3.18 -20.72
C ILE A 181 16.95 -4.23 -21.73
N TYR A 182 17.36 -4.08 -22.97
CA TYR A 182 17.03 -5.00 -24.06
C TYR A 182 18.24 -5.78 -24.51
N GLU A 183 18.14 -7.09 -24.54
CA GLU A 183 19.15 -7.99 -25.07
C GLU A 183 18.54 -8.85 -26.19
N THR A 184 19.26 -8.98 -27.30
CA THR A 184 18.81 -9.71 -28.50
C THR A 184 19.84 -10.67 -29.03
N ASP A 185 21.10 -10.55 -28.58
CA ASP A 185 22.21 -11.28 -29.15
C ASP A 185 22.54 -12.56 -28.40
N SER A 186 22.50 -12.50 -27.05
CA SER A 186 22.89 -13.62 -26.22
C SER A 186 21.99 -13.74 -24.99
N TYR A 187 21.47 -14.95 -24.78
CA TYR A 187 20.71 -15.28 -23.59
C TYR A 187 21.59 -15.23 -22.33
N GLU A 188 22.87 -15.62 -22.45
CA GLU A 188 23.84 -15.57 -21.36
C GLU A 188 24.04 -14.13 -20.90
N ARG A 189 24.24 -13.17 -21.83
CA ARG A 189 24.33 -11.75 -21.49
C ARG A 189 23.06 -11.20 -20.85
N PHE A 190 21.91 -11.73 -21.23
CA PHE A 190 20.66 -11.33 -20.61
C PHE A 190 20.59 -11.78 -19.15
N LEU A 191 21.11 -12.96 -18.81
CA LEU A 191 21.14 -13.47 -17.44
C LEU A 191 22.11 -12.73 -16.51
N GLU A 192 23.06 -11.98 -17.07
CA GLU A 192 24.02 -11.17 -16.33
C GLU A 192 23.47 -9.78 -15.91
N LYS A 193 22.29 -9.40 -16.39
CA LYS A 193 21.66 -8.07 -16.12
C LYS A 193 20.89 -8.08 -14.81
#